data_4e54206b72d5959240645ee970e96499
#
_entry.id   4e54206b72d5959240645ee970e96499
#
_cell.length_a   1.000
_cell.length_b   1.000
_cell.length_c   1.000
_cell.angle_alpha   90.00
_cell.angle_beta   90.00
_cell.angle_gamma   90.00
#
_symmetry.space_group_name_H-M   'P 1'
#
loop_
_entity.id
_entity.type
_entity.pdbx_description
1 polymer ?
#
loop_
_entity_poly.entity_id
_entity_poly.type
_entity_poly.pdbx_seq_one_letter_code
_entity_poly.pdbx_strand_id
1 'polypeptide(L)'
;MKNSDEYEARRDVAAAHRLAVMHGLNEGVWNHISLCSPDYPENILISPGHTHWGQVKASNLALMSPEGKMISGERPPIRAGWIIHHPVHTARPDAKCVIHVHAPYTTAMSIRKDMKFETRSSQQSAGFHDDVVYYEVYDGFLEDESEGAHMAEVLGDKRILMMRNHGAMIVGETVAKAYLDAYQLERACMYQLLAISGDGDMQLIPEDVAAEMGRLARKGRNIEHFEGMKRFIEEKEPDFAD
;
A
#
# COMPACT_ATOMS: atom_id res chain seq x y z
N MET A 1 2.05 11.69 26.45
CA MET A 1 1.44 10.94 25.36
C MET A 1 2.03 11.27 23.98
N LYS A 2 2.64 12.42 23.72
CA LYS A 2 3.24 12.77 22.41
C LYS A 2 4.60 12.11 22.09
N ASN A 3 5.07 11.13 22.85
CA ASN A 3 6.35 10.44 22.64
C ASN A 3 6.21 8.91 22.84
N SER A 4 5.05 8.31 22.52
CA SER A 4 4.90 6.86 22.47
C SER A 4 5.18 6.35 21.05
N ASP A 5 5.59 5.09 20.93
CA ASP A 5 5.82 4.46 19.63
C ASP A 5 4.54 4.46 18.77
N GLU A 6 3.37 4.33 19.41
CA GLU A 6 2.08 4.45 18.72
C GLU A 6 1.83 5.86 18.16
N TYR A 7 2.24 6.93 18.88
CA TYR A 7 2.06 8.28 18.37
C TYR A 7 2.90 8.52 17.10
N GLU A 8 4.16 8.09 17.08
CA GLU A 8 5.00 8.20 15.87
C GLU A 8 4.45 7.31 14.74
N ALA A 9 3.97 6.12 15.06
CA ALA A 9 3.31 5.24 14.10
C ALA A 9 2.07 5.91 13.48
N ARG A 10 1.24 6.56 14.27
CA ARG A 10 0.08 7.34 13.79
C ARG A 10 0.49 8.49 12.88
N ARG A 11 1.56 9.21 13.23
CA ARG A 11 2.12 10.27 12.38
C ARG A 11 2.61 9.72 11.04
N ASP A 12 3.29 8.59 11.03
CA ASP A 12 3.77 7.96 9.81
C ASP A 12 2.61 7.55 8.89
N VAL A 13 1.57 6.94 9.46
CA VAL A 13 0.35 6.56 8.69
C VAL A 13 -0.35 7.80 8.15
N ALA A 14 -0.51 8.85 8.96
CA ALA A 14 -1.13 10.12 8.52
C ALA A 14 -0.28 10.81 7.43
N ALA A 15 1.05 10.86 7.60
CA ALA A 15 1.96 11.38 6.58
C ALA A 15 1.84 10.61 5.26
N ALA A 16 1.78 9.26 5.32
CA ALA A 16 1.60 8.43 4.13
C ALA A 16 0.31 8.77 3.37
N HIS A 17 -0.80 9.05 4.07
CA HIS A 17 -2.05 9.50 3.45
C HIS A 17 -1.88 10.83 2.72
N ARG A 18 -1.28 11.84 3.37
CA ARG A 18 -1.05 13.16 2.77
C ARG A 18 -0.12 13.08 1.57
N LEU A 19 0.97 12.33 1.69
CA LEU A 19 1.91 12.08 0.60
C LEU A 19 1.25 11.34 -0.57
N ALA A 20 0.36 10.38 -0.29
CA ALA A 20 -0.38 9.66 -1.32
C ALA A 20 -1.31 10.60 -2.11
N VAL A 21 -1.97 11.56 -1.45
CA VAL A 21 -2.75 12.62 -2.14
C VAL A 21 -1.84 13.45 -3.04
N MET A 22 -0.71 13.90 -2.52
CA MET A 22 0.23 14.71 -3.29
C MET A 22 0.76 13.97 -4.54
N HIS A 23 0.91 12.64 -4.45
CA HIS A 23 1.41 11.81 -5.55
C HIS A 23 0.32 11.19 -6.44
N GLY A 24 -0.98 11.47 -6.15
CA GLY A 24 -2.09 10.95 -6.93
C GLY A 24 -2.31 9.45 -6.78
N LEU A 25 -2.01 8.89 -5.61
CA LEU A 25 -2.19 7.46 -5.34
C LEU A 25 -3.58 7.14 -4.78
N ASN A 26 -4.32 8.14 -4.27
CA ASN A 26 -5.63 7.95 -3.67
C ASN A 26 -6.77 8.10 -4.67
N GLU A 27 -7.90 7.47 -4.39
CA GLU A 27 -9.17 7.69 -5.08
C GLU A 27 -10.25 8.09 -4.08
N GLY A 28 -10.42 9.42 -3.91
CA GLY A 28 -11.43 9.99 -3.02
C GLY A 28 -11.29 9.47 -1.58
N VAL A 29 -12.30 8.69 -1.12
CA VAL A 29 -12.41 8.16 0.24
C VAL A 29 -12.39 6.62 0.30
N TRP A 30 -12.10 5.96 -0.82
CA TRP A 30 -12.26 4.50 -0.96
C TRP A 30 -11.01 3.68 -0.71
N ASN A 31 -9.84 4.31 -0.65
CA ASN A 31 -8.59 3.61 -0.38
C ASN A 31 -8.27 3.58 1.11
N HIS A 32 -7.35 2.69 1.51
CA HIS A 32 -7.03 2.48 2.93
C HIS A 32 -5.55 2.23 3.15
N ILE A 33 -5.05 2.70 4.28
CA ILE A 33 -3.73 2.33 4.84
C ILE A 33 -3.96 1.80 6.24
N SER A 34 -3.32 0.69 6.58
CA SER A 34 -3.33 0.15 7.93
C SER A 34 -1.94 -0.20 8.42
N LEU A 35 -1.80 -0.24 9.75
CA LEU A 35 -0.56 -0.58 10.44
C LEU A 35 -0.87 -1.33 11.74
N CYS A 36 -0.20 -2.44 12.00
CA CYS A 36 -0.23 -3.05 13.33
C CYS A 36 0.26 -2.04 14.37
N SER A 37 -0.47 -1.88 15.48
CA SER A 37 -0.03 -0.98 16.55
C SER A 37 1.28 -1.47 17.15
N PRO A 38 2.29 -0.60 17.35
CA PRO A 38 3.53 -1.01 17.98
C PRO A 38 3.36 -1.35 19.46
N ASP A 39 2.42 -0.69 20.16
CA ASP A 39 2.18 -0.90 21.59
C ASP A 39 1.31 -2.16 21.85
N TYR A 40 0.43 -2.51 20.88
CA TYR A 40 -0.49 -3.66 20.94
C TYR A 40 -0.56 -4.30 19.55
N PRO A 41 0.40 -5.18 19.19
CA PRO A 41 0.56 -5.67 17.82
C PRO A 41 -0.64 -6.43 17.24
N GLU A 42 -1.55 -6.90 18.09
CA GLU A 42 -2.83 -7.50 17.70
C GLU A 42 -3.86 -6.46 17.21
N ASN A 43 -3.72 -5.20 17.62
CA ASN A 43 -4.61 -4.12 17.20
C ASN A 43 -4.09 -3.46 15.92
N ILE A 44 -5.00 -2.93 15.12
CA ILE A 44 -4.70 -2.36 13.81
C ILE A 44 -5.14 -0.88 13.79
N LEU A 45 -4.18 0.00 13.53
CA LEU A 45 -4.43 1.37 13.10
C LEU A 45 -4.88 1.34 11.63
N ILE A 46 -5.95 2.05 11.27
CA ILE A 46 -6.46 2.06 9.90
C ILE A 46 -7.11 3.39 9.56
N SER A 47 -7.15 3.72 8.27
CA SER A 47 -7.84 4.89 7.72
C SER A 47 -9.26 5.03 8.27
N PRO A 48 -9.64 6.21 8.79
CA PRO A 48 -11.03 6.45 9.21
C PRO A 48 -11.95 6.44 7.98
N GLY A 49 -13.08 5.73 8.08
CA GLY A 49 -14.03 5.55 6.98
C GLY A 49 -14.60 6.89 6.49
N HIS A 50 -14.82 6.99 5.18
CA HIS A 50 -15.40 8.17 4.51
C HIS A 50 -14.64 9.48 4.77
N THR A 51 -13.36 9.40 5.15
CA THR A 51 -12.47 10.56 5.33
C THR A 51 -11.55 10.67 4.13
N HIS A 52 -11.54 11.83 3.46
CA HIS A 52 -10.59 12.07 2.39
C HIS A 52 -9.15 12.02 2.93
N TRP A 53 -8.25 11.38 2.21
CA TRP A 53 -6.87 11.18 2.66
C TRP A 53 -6.13 12.48 3.01
N GLY A 54 -6.45 13.58 2.34
CA GLY A 54 -5.96 14.92 2.70
C GLY A 54 -6.52 15.48 4.01
N GLN A 55 -7.40 14.77 4.71
CA GLN A 55 -7.95 15.15 6.02
C GLN A 55 -7.56 14.17 7.13
N VAL A 56 -6.81 13.12 6.80
CA VAL A 56 -6.35 12.15 7.79
C VAL A 56 -5.27 12.78 8.66
N LYS A 57 -5.42 12.60 9.97
CA LYS A 57 -4.52 13.07 11.04
C LYS A 57 -4.14 11.92 11.96
N ALA A 58 -3.05 12.06 12.70
CA ALA A 58 -2.63 11.07 13.67
C ALA A 58 -3.74 10.75 14.70
N SER A 59 -4.49 11.78 15.13
CA SER A 59 -5.56 11.64 16.13
C SER A 59 -6.84 10.99 15.61
N ASN A 60 -7.16 11.10 14.31
CA ASN A 60 -8.42 10.59 13.79
C ASN A 60 -8.35 9.16 13.22
N LEU A 61 -7.15 8.57 13.11
CA LEU A 61 -6.99 7.17 12.73
C LEU A 61 -7.75 6.24 13.68
N ALA A 62 -8.46 5.28 13.13
CA ALA A 62 -9.14 4.26 13.91
C ALA A 62 -8.14 3.22 14.43
N LEU A 63 -8.19 2.92 15.73
CA LEU A 63 -7.55 1.75 16.33
C LEU A 63 -8.61 0.67 16.51
N MET A 64 -8.40 -0.48 15.88
CA MET A 64 -9.34 -1.60 15.87
C MET A 64 -8.78 -2.77 16.66
N SER A 65 -9.65 -3.46 17.41
CA SER A 65 -9.30 -4.75 18.02
C SER A 65 -9.37 -5.89 16.99
N PRO A 66 -8.81 -7.08 17.30
CA PRO A 66 -8.90 -8.25 16.42
C PRO A 66 -10.36 -8.67 16.10
N GLU A 67 -11.31 -8.38 17.00
CA GLU A 67 -12.74 -8.68 16.82
C GLU A 67 -13.47 -7.62 15.96
N GLY A 68 -12.72 -6.66 15.36
CA GLY A 68 -13.30 -5.61 14.52
C GLY A 68 -14.03 -4.50 15.31
N LYS A 69 -13.74 -4.35 16.60
CA LYS A 69 -14.30 -3.27 17.42
C LYS A 69 -13.34 -2.08 17.45
N MET A 70 -13.88 -0.88 17.21
CA MET A 70 -13.10 0.34 17.36
C MET A 70 -12.81 0.63 18.84
N ILE A 71 -11.51 0.78 19.16
CA ILE A 71 -11.00 1.10 20.50
C ILE A 71 -10.89 2.62 20.66
N SER A 72 -10.37 3.30 19.62
CA SER A 72 -10.20 4.76 19.59
C SER A 72 -10.18 5.28 18.15
N GLY A 73 -10.24 6.59 17.99
CA GLY A 73 -10.28 7.28 16.70
C GLY A 73 -11.59 8.02 16.47
N GLU A 74 -11.75 8.65 15.31
CA GLU A 74 -12.95 9.45 15.01
C GLU A 74 -14.13 8.58 14.55
N ARG A 75 -13.86 7.61 13.68
CA ARG A 75 -14.85 6.69 13.12
C ARG A 75 -14.21 5.37 12.65
N PRO A 76 -14.98 4.27 12.62
CA PRO A 76 -14.45 2.99 12.14
C PRO A 76 -14.09 3.08 10.65
N PRO A 77 -13.23 2.16 10.14
CA PRO A 77 -12.94 2.04 8.72
C PRO A 77 -14.21 1.70 7.93
N ILE A 78 -14.17 1.89 6.62
CA ILE A 78 -15.18 1.28 5.75
C ILE A 78 -15.05 -0.24 5.81
N ARG A 79 -16.18 -0.95 5.68
CA ARG A 79 -16.21 -2.42 5.83
C ARG A 79 -15.25 -3.14 4.88
N ALA A 80 -15.22 -2.75 3.60
CA ALA A 80 -14.31 -3.32 2.62
C ALA A 80 -12.84 -3.19 3.05
N GLY A 81 -12.45 -2.03 3.61
CA GLY A 81 -11.10 -1.83 4.14
C GLY A 81 -10.74 -2.81 5.25
N TRP A 82 -11.64 -3.06 6.18
CA TRP A 82 -11.43 -4.06 7.24
C TRP A 82 -11.28 -5.47 6.68
N ILE A 83 -12.20 -5.86 5.78
CA ILE A 83 -12.26 -7.19 5.16
C ILE A 83 -10.94 -7.57 4.48
N ILE A 84 -10.30 -6.65 3.75
CA ILE A 84 -9.08 -6.98 3.00
C ILE A 84 -7.79 -6.77 3.81
N HIS A 85 -7.78 -5.92 4.84
CA HIS A 85 -6.57 -5.64 5.61
C HIS A 85 -6.37 -6.60 6.78
N HIS A 86 -7.42 -6.86 7.58
CA HIS A 86 -7.32 -7.69 8.77
C HIS A 86 -6.82 -9.12 8.49
N PRO A 87 -7.33 -9.85 7.46
CA PRO A 87 -6.81 -11.18 7.15
C PRO A 87 -5.34 -11.19 6.74
N VAL A 88 -4.87 -10.15 6.02
CA VAL A 88 -3.46 -10.03 5.62
C VAL A 88 -2.58 -9.83 6.85
N HIS A 89 -2.92 -8.93 7.76
CA HIS A 89 -2.18 -8.75 9.01
C HIS A 89 -2.15 -10.04 9.85
N THR A 90 -3.26 -10.78 9.87
CA THR A 90 -3.36 -12.04 10.62
C THR A 90 -2.51 -13.15 10.01
N ALA A 91 -2.52 -13.29 8.69
CA ALA A 91 -1.77 -14.33 7.99
C ALA A 91 -0.28 -14.03 7.85
N ARG A 92 0.12 -12.75 7.89
CA ARG A 92 1.44 -12.25 7.57
C ARG A 92 1.99 -11.34 8.69
N PRO A 93 2.64 -11.91 9.74
CA PRO A 93 3.19 -11.10 10.84
C PRO A 93 4.26 -10.08 10.40
N ASP A 94 4.89 -10.28 9.25
CA ASP A 94 5.82 -9.35 8.61
C ASP A 94 5.13 -8.22 7.83
N ALA A 95 3.88 -8.40 7.41
CA ALA A 95 3.07 -7.38 6.76
C ALA A 95 2.48 -6.42 7.81
N LYS A 96 3.34 -5.68 8.52
CA LYS A 96 2.91 -4.73 9.56
C LYS A 96 2.16 -3.54 9.00
N CYS A 97 2.46 -3.11 7.76
CA CYS A 97 1.74 -2.08 7.05
C CYS A 97 1.12 -2.65 5.78
N VAL A 98 -0.15 -2.34 5.55
CA VAL A 98 -0.88 -2.69 4.33
C VAL A 98 -1.44 -1.42 3.70
N ILE A 99 -1.21 -1.23 2.41
CA ILE A 99 -1.71 -0.12 1.61
C ILE A 99 -2.54 -0.68 0.47
N HIS A 100 -3.79 -0.26 0.36
CA HIS A 100 -4.64 -0.56 -0.79
C HIS A 100 -4.95 0.73 -1.55
N VAL A 101 -4.65 0.72 -2.85
CA VAL A 101 -4.80 1.90 -3.73
C VAL A 101 -5.42 1.54 -5.06
N HIS A 102 -6.21 2.49 -5.59
CA HIS A 102 -6.70 2.52 -6.96
C HIS A 102 -5.92 3.58 -7.77
N ALA A 103 -4.60 3.58 -7.62
CA ALA A 103 -3.76 4.55 -8.31
C ALA A 103 -3.88 4.38 -9.84
N PRO A 104 -3.93 5.48 -10.63
CA PRO A 104 -4.38 5.46 -12.02
C PRO A 104 -3.65 4.46 -12.93
N TYR A 105 -2.32 4.42 -12.89
CA TYR A 105 -1.57 3.53 -13.76
C TYR A 105 -1.51 2.08 -13.24
N THR A 106 -1.52 1.90 -11.93
CA THR A 106 -1.63 0.58 -11.31
C THR A 106 -3.00 -0.04 -11.63
N THR A 107 -4.08 0.74 -11.52
CA THR A 107 -5.42 0.31 -11.90
C THR A 107 -5.51 0.04 -13.39
N ALA A 108 -4.98 0.92 -14.24
CA ALA A 108 -4.93 0.70 -15.68
C ALA A 108 -4.16 -0.59 -16.06
N MET A 109 -3.10 -0.91 -15.34
CA MET A 109 -2.37 -2.18 -15.50
C MET A 109 -3.25 -3.37 -15.11
N SER A 110 -4.02 -3.29 -14.03
CA SER A 110 -4.91 -4.37 -13.55
C SER A 110 -6.10 -4.65 -14.48
N ILE A 111 -6.50 -3.68 -15.31
CA ILE A 111 -7.59 -3.80 -16.31
C ILE A 111 -7.12 -4.54 -17.57
N ARG A 112 -5.82 -4.56 -17.86
CA ARG A 112 -5.32 -5.24 -19.07
C ARG A 112 -5.68 -6.72 -19.06
N LYS A 113 -6.04 -7.27 -20.21
CA LYS A 113 -6.40 -8.68 -20.34
C LYS A 113 -5.29 -9.62 -19.87
N ASP A 114 -4.04 -9.29 -20.18
CA ASP A 114 -2.86 -10.04 -19.77
C ASP A 114 -2.41 -9.72 -18.33
N MET A 115 -2.83 -8.60 -17.77
CA MET A 115 -2.46 -8.09 -16.45
C MET A 115 -0.95 -8.25 -16.12
N LYS A 116 -0.13 -8.22 -17.18
CA LYS A 116 1.30 -8.50 -17.07
C LYS A 116 2.08 -7.25 -16.73
N PHE A 117 2.51 -7.17 -15.49
CA PHE A 117 3.51 -6.20 -15.03
C PHE A 117 4.91 -6.78 -15.27
N GLU A 118 5.65 -6.18 -16.21
CA GLU A 118 7.01 -6.61 -16.54
C GLU A 118 8.03 -6.00 -15.59
N THR A 119 8.52 -6.81 -14.67
CA THR A 119 9.46 -6.36 -13.62
C THR A 119 10.84 -5.96 -14.16
N ARG A 120 11.15 -6.27 -15.40
CA ARG A 120 12.42 -5.88 -16.05
C ARG A 120 12.31 -4.65 -16.96
N SER A 121 11.15 -3.97 -16.93
CA SER A 121 10.92 -2.83 -17.83
C SER A 121 11.61 -1.54 -17.41
N SER A 122 11.95 -1.38 -16.14
CA SER A 122 12.57 -0.17 -15.59
C SER A 122 13.31 -0.44 -14.28
N GLN A 123 14.13 0.51 -13.84
CA GLN A 123 14.78 0.46 -12.52
C GLN A 123 13.76 0.32 -11.38
N GLN A 124 12.62 1.01 -11.46
CA GLN A 124 11.57 0.95 -10.45
C GLN A 124 10.89 -0.42 -10.43
N SER A 125 10.56 -0.97 -11.59
CA SER A 125 9.93 -2.28 -11.70
C SER A 125 10.84 -3.41 -11.25
N ALA A 126 12.15 -3.32 -11.48
CA ALA A 126 13.12 -4.34 -11.07
C ALA A 126 13.20 -4.54 -9.55
N GLY A 127 12.81 -3.53 -8.77
CA GLY A 127 12.66 -3.67 -7.31
C GLY A 127 11.55 -4.64 -6.88
N PHE A 128 10.66 -5.03 -7.81
CA PHE A 128 9.56 -5.98 -7.59
C PHE A 128 9.78 -7.34 -8.26
N HIS A 129 11.01 -7.61 -8.72
CA HIS A 129 11.30 -8.89 -9.37
C HIS A 129 11.01 -10.04 -8.41
N ASP A 130 10.25 -11.04 -8.88
CA ASP A 130 9.73 -12.19 -8.12
C ASP A 130 8.83 -11.81 -6.91
N ASP A 131 8.25 -10.62 -6.88
CA ASP A 131 7.55 -10.07 -5.72
C ASP A 131 6.13 -9.59 -6.02
N VAL A 132 5.61 -9.92 -7.19
CA VAL A 132 4.26 -9.56 -7.63
C VAL A 132 3.45 -10.80 -7.90
N VAL A 133 2.24 -10.86 -7.33
CA VAL A 133 1.22 -11.88 -7.63
C VAL A 133 -0.08 -11.22 -8.06
N TYR A 134 -0.97 -12.02 -8.64
CA TYR A 134 -2.18 -11.53 -9.27
C TYR A 134 -3.41 -12.20 -8.66
N TYR A 135 -4.33 -11.36 -8.17
CA TYR A 135 -5.66 -11.80 -7.78
C TYR A 135 -6.58 -11.65 -8.99
N GLU A 136 -6.86 -12.78 -9.65
CA GLU A 136 -7.52 -12.81 -10.96
C GLU A 136 -9.05 -12.81 -10.88
N VAL A 137 -9.61 -12.91 -9.67
CA VAL A 137 -11.04 -12.91 -9.43
C VAL A 137 -11.53 -11.47 -9.22
N TYR A 138 -12.69 -11.14 -9.78
CA TYR A 138 -13.40 -9.90 -9.54
C TYR A 138 -14.90 -10.19 -9.44
N ASP A 139 -15.40 -10.25 -8.20
CA ASP A 139 -16.79 -10.60 -7.90
C ASP A 139 -17.65 -9.38 -7.51
N GLY A 140 -17.14 -8.16 -7.74
CA GLY A 140 -17.85 -6.92 -7.44
C GLY A 140 -17.43 -6.31 -6.10
N PHE A 141 -18.41 -5.81 -5.33
CA PHE A 141 -18.12 -5.21 -4.03
C PHE A 141 -17.81 -6.27 -2.97
N LEU A 142 -16.78 -6.02 -2.19
CA LEU A 142 -16.32 -6.90 -1.11
C LEU A 142 -17.33 -6.88 0.05
N GLU A 143 -18.00 -7.98 0.28
CA GLU A 143 -18.99 -8.14 1.34
C GLU A 143 -18.65 -9.25 2.34
N ASP A 144 -17.82 -10.22 1.94
CA ASP A 144 -17.49 -11.41 2.70
C ASP A 144 -16.02 -11.42 3.15
N GLU A 145 -15.77 -11.74 4.41
CA GLU A 145 -14.43 -11.87 4.99
C GLU A 145 -13.61 -13.01 4.36
N SER A 146 -14.26 -14.01 3.76
CA SER A 146 -13.59 -15.09 3.03
C SER A 146 -12.79 -14.59 1.82
N GLU A 147 -13.24 -13.51 1.18
CA GLU A 147 -12.51 -12.89 0.06
C GLU A 147 -11.16 -12.30 0.52
N GLY A 148 -11.15 -11.61 1.66
CA GLY A 148 -9.91 -11.09 2.25
C GLY A 148 -8.95 -12.21 2.65
N ALA A 149 -9.46 -13.33 3.18
CA ALA A 149 -8.65 -14.50 3.50
C ALA A 149 -8.03 -15.12 2.22
N HIS A 150 -8.79 -15.23 1.14
CA HIS A 150 -8.29 -15.71 -0.15
C HIS A 150 -7.26 -14.75 -0.76
N MET A 151 -7.47 -13.43 -0.64
CA MET A 151 -6.44 -12.46 -1.06
C MET A 151 -5.13 -12.62 -0.29
N ALA A 152 -5.21 -12.86 1.04
CA ALA A 152 -4.04 -13.12 1.86
C ALA A 152 -3.32 -14.42 1.46
N GLU A 153 -4.07 -15.47 1.12
CA GLU A 153 -3.53 -16.74 0.62
C GLU A 153 -2.80 -16.54 -0.72
N VAL A 154 -3.42 -15.84 -1.69
CA VAL A 154 -2.82 -15.55 -3.00
C VAL A 154 -1.59 -14.66 -2.86
N LEU A 155 -1.61 -13.68 -1.96
CA LEU A 155 -0.47 -12.81 -1.68
C LEU A 155 0.75 -13.65 -1.23
N GLY A 156 0.54 -14.68 -0.42
CA GLY A 156 1.59 -15.57 0.06
C GLY A 156 2.72 -14.78 0.75
N ASP A 157 3.96 -14.98 0.30
CA ASP A 157 5.16 -14.27 0.80
C ASP A 157 5.52 -13.00 0.01
N LYS A 158 4.71 -12.63 -0.98
CA LYS A 158 4.97 -11.50 -1.88
C LYS A 158 4.59 -10.15 -1.23
N ARG A 159 5.13 -9.07 -1.80
CA ARG A 159 4.83 -7.71 -1.30
C ARG A 159 3.70 -7.03 -2.07
N ILE A 160 3.43 -7.46 -3.31
CA ILE A 160 2.47 -6.81 -4.20
C ILE A 160 1.42 -7.82 -4.65
N LEU A 161 0.15 -7.50 -4.42
CA LEU A 161 -1.01 -8.16 -4.98
C LEU A 161 -1.68 -7.23 -6.00
N MET A 162 -1.53 -7.52 -7.28
CA MET A 162 -2.29 -6.85 -8.35
C MET A 162 -3.69 -7.44 -8.39
N MET A 163 -4.71 -6.60 -8.24
CA MET A 163 -6.12 -7.03 -8.15
C MET A 163 -6.84 -6.72 -9.46
N ARG A 164 -7.36 -7.75 -10.13
CA ARG A 164 -8.06 -7.65 -11.41
C ARG A 164 -9.13 -6.57 -11.40
N ASN A 165 -9.08 -5.61 -12.37
CA ASN A 165 -10.03 -4.52 -12.56
C ASN A 165 -10.23 -3.60 -11.33
N HIS A 166 -9.28 -3.57 -10.39
CA HIS A 166 -9.49 -2.91 -9.12
C HIS A 166 -8.32 -1.99 -8.71
N GLY A 167 -7.10 -2.50 -8.68
CA GLY A 167 -5.94 -1.77 -8.21
C GLY A 167 -4.89 -2.69 -7.63
N ALA A 168 -4.27 -2.31 -6.53
CA ALA A 168 -3.27 -3.15 -5.86
C ALA A 168 -3.32 -3.06 -4.33
N MET A 169 -2.85 -4.15 -3.71
CA MET A 169 -2.50 -4.19 -2.30
C MET A 169 -0.99 -4.33 -2.17
N ILE A 170 -0.40 -3.52 -1.30
CA ILE A 170 1.04 -3.45 -1.04
C ILE A 170 1.28 -3.71 0.43
N VAL A 171 2.22 -4.59 0.77
CA VAL A 171 2.57 -4.89 2.17
C VAL A 171 4.02 -4.57 2.47
N GLY A 172 4.29 -4.17 3.70
CA GLY A 172 5.65 -3.86 4.17
C GLY A 172 5.80 -3.98 5.67
N GLU A 173 7.04 -4.13 6.13
CA GLU A 173 7.37 -4.19 7.56
C GLU A 173 7.19 -2.83 8.28
N THR A 174 7.17 -1.75 7.50
CA THR A 174 6.99 -0.38 8.01
C THR A 174 6.14 0.44 7.04
N VAL A 175 5.57 1.54 7.52
CA VAL A 175 4.87 2.53 6.67
C VAL A 175 5.80 3.05 5.57
N ALA A 176 7.04 3.37 5.92
CA ALA A 176 8.04 3.88 4.98
C ALA A 176 8.27 2.92 3.81
N LYS A 177 8.37 1.60 4.10
CA LYS A 177 8.60 0.59 3.07
C LYS A 177 7.36 0.37 2.20
N ALA A 178 6.19 0.20 2.80
CA ALA A 178 4.94 0.01 2.06
C ALA A 178 4.61 1.23 1.19
N TYR A 179 4.81 2.44 1.70
CA TYR A 179 4.59 3.68 0.95
C TYR A 179 5.56 3.82 -0.23
N LEU A 180 6.86 3.55 -0.01
CA LEU A 180 7.85 3.57 -1.09
C LEU A 180 7.49 2.58 -2.20
N ASP A 181 7.10 1.36 -1.82
CA ASP A 181 6.70 0.34 -2.78
C ASP A 181 5.42 0.76 -3.54
N ALA A 182 4.42 1.35 -2.88
CA ALA A 182 3.22 1.88 -3.55
C ALA A 182 3.57 3.00 -4.54
N TYR A 183 4.40 3.95 -4.14
CA TYR A 183 4.87 5.04 -5.00
C TYR A 183 5.64 4.52 -6.22
N GLN A 184 6.57 3.58 -6.00
CA GLN A 184 7.38 3.01 -7.08
C GLN A 184 6.56 2.12 -8.02
N LEU A 185 5.60 1.36 -7.50
CA LEU A 185 4.68 0.53 -8.31
C LEU A 185 3.89 1.40 -9.29
N GLU A 186 3.28 2.48 -8.80
CA GLU A 186 2.54 3.40 -9.65
C GLU A 186 3.43 4.01 -10.76
N ARG A 187 4.66 4.44 -10.42
CA ARG A 187 5.63 4.94 -11.40
C ARG A 187 6.05 3.87 -12.40
N ALA A 188 6.29 2.64 -11.95
CA ALA A 188 6.66 1.53 -12.82
C ALA A 188 5.53 1.15 -13.78
N CYS A 189 4.28 1.09 -13.30
CA CYS A 189 3.11 0.89 -14.15
C CYS A 189 2.95 2.00 -15.19
N MET A 190 3.12 3.27 -14.78
CA MET A 190 3.11 4.42 -15.69
C MET A 190 4.15 4.27 -16.80
N TYR A 191 5.40 3.97 -16.46
CA TYR A 191 6.48 3.85 -17.43
C TYR A 191 6.21 2.70 -18.40
N GLN A 192 5.78 1.54 -17.91
CA GLN A 192 5.45 0.41 -18.76
C GLN A 192 4.30 0.73 -19.72
N LEU A 193 3.19 1.28 -19.22
CA LEU A 193 2.03 1.62 -20.05
C LEU A 193 2.37 2.65 -21.12
N LEU A 194 3.17 3.67 -20.79
CA LEU A 194 3.63 4.67 -21.75
C LEU A 194 4.58 4.06 -22.78
N ALA A 195 5.50 3.17 -22.37
CA ALA A 195 6.43 2.52 -23.28
C ALA A 195 5.73 1.61 -24.30
N ILE A 196 4.68 0.86 -23.87
CA ILE A 196 3.93 -0.04 -24.75
C ILE A 196 2.80 0.67 -25.53
N SER A 197 2.58 1.96 -25.31
CA SER A 197 1.58 2.72 -26.09
C SER A 197 2.02 3.02 -27.53
N GLY A 198 3.31 2.80 -27.83
CA GLY A 198 3.88 2.89 -29.19
C GLY A 198 4.04 1.52 -29.84
N ASP A 199 4.60 1.52 -31.06
CA ASP A 199 4.78 0.31 -31.89
C ASP A 199 6.11 -0.44 -31.60
N GLY A 200 6.81 -0.08 -30.53
CA GLY A 200 8.13 -0.65 -30.21
C GLY A 200 8.13 -1.68 -29.08
N ASP A 201 9.08 -2.61 -29.16
CA ASP A 201 9.36 -3.53 -28.06
C ASP A 201 10.14 -2.80 -26.94
N MET A 202 9.92 -3.26 -25.69
CA MET A 202 10.66 -2.74 -24.55
C MET A 202 12.07 -3.34 -24.50
N GLN A 203 13.09 -2.52 -24.23
CA GLN A 203 14.41 -2.99 -23.84
C GLN A 203 14.37 -3.45 -22.38
N LEU A 204 14.51 -4.77 -22.16
CA LEU A 204 14.41 -5.33 -20.82
C LEU A 204 15.78 -5.34 -20.11
N ILE A 205 15.74 -5.11 -18.79
CA ILE A 205 16.89 -5.32 -17.89
C ILE A 205 17.26 -6.81 -17.89
N PRO A 206 18.58 -7.16 -17.89
CA PRO A 206 19.00 -8.54 -17.74
C PRO A 206 18.41 -9.21 -16.50
N GLU A 207 18.05 -10.48 -16.61
CA GLU A 207 17.36 -11.26 -15.56
C GLU A 207 18.12 -11.26 -14.23
N ASP A 208 19.43 -11.51 -14.28
CA ASP A 208 20.31 -11.56 -13.12
C ASP A 208 20.42 -10.19 -12.41
N VAL A 209 20.40 -9.09 -13.19
CA VAL A 209 20.39 -7.73 -12.64
C VAL A 209 19.06 -7.44 -11.95
N ALA A 210 17.93 -7.80 -12.57
CA ALA A 210 16.61 -7.59 -11.98
C ALA A 210 16.44 -8.43 -10.70
N ALA A 211 16.88 -9.69 -10.69
CA ALA A 211 16.84 -10.55 -9.52
C ALA A 211 17.65 -9.96 -8.34
N GLU A 212 18.84 -9.44 -8.59
CA GLU A 212 19.63 -8.78 -7.55
C GLU A 212 18.97 -7.50 -7.04
N MET A 213 18.36 -6.70 -7.93
CA MET A 213 17.63 -5.48 -7.55
C MET A 213 16.41 -5.83 -6.66
N GLY A 214 15.63 -6.85 -7.02
CA GLY A 214 14.51 -7.34 -6.22
C GLY A 214 14.96 -7.79 -4.82
N ARG A 215 16.03 -8.59 -4.75
CA ARG A 215 16.63 -9.02 -3.49
C ARG A 215 17.07 -7.85 -2.60
N LEU A 216 17.68 -6.82 -3.19
CA LEU A 216 18.10 -5.63 -2.45
C LEU A 216 16.92 -4.77 -2.00
N ALA A 217 15.87 -4.66 -2.82
CA ALA A 217 14.65 -3.94 -2.47
C ALA A 217 13.92 -4.58 -1.28
N ARG A 218 13.85 -5.92 -1.23
CA ARG A 218 13.31 -6.66 -0.07
C ARG A 218 14.02 -6.31 1.24
N LYS A 219 15.31 -6.02 1.21
CA LYS A 219 16.10 -5.62 2.38
C LYS A 219 15.87 -4.17 2.84
N GLY A 220 14.91 -3.45 2.25
CA GLY A 220 14.53 -2.11 2.69
C GLY A 220 15.49 -1.01 2.25
N ARG A 221 16.07 -1.08 1.05
CA ARG A 221 16.82 0.04 0.47
C ARG A 221 15.92 1.26 0.23
N ASN A 222 16.47 2.45 0.47
CA ASN A 222 15.87 3.76 0.18
C ASN A 222 14.64 4.14 1.03
N ILE A 223 14.49 3.59 2.22
CA ILE A 223 13.45 4.03 3.16
C ILE A 223 13.61 5.51 3.55
N GLU A 224 14.81 6.08 3.41
CA GLU A 224 15.11 7.51 3.61
C GLU A 224 14.30 8.41 2.66
N HIS A 225 13.79 7.85 1.55
CA HIS A 225 12.86 8.57 0.67
C HIS A 225 11.61 9.00 1.42
N PHE A 226 10.98 8.09 2.16
CA PHE A 226 9.79 8.40 2.96
C PHE A 226 10.09 9.46 4.01
N GLU A 227 11.20 9.35 4.73
CA GLU A 227 11.60 10.33 5.74
C GLU A 227 11.86 11.72 5.13
N GLY A 228 12.45 11.78 3.95
CA GLY A 228 12.62 13.03 3.19
C GLY A 228 11.29 13.66 2.82
N MET A 229 10.36 12.85 2.30
CA MET A 229 9.02 13.31 1.92
C MET A 229 8.15 13.67 3.14
N LYS A 230 8.29 12.95 4.26
CA LYS A 230 7.61 13.26 5.52
C LYS A 230 8.03 14.64 6.05
N ARG A 231 9.32 14.96 6.06
CA ARG A 231 9.78 16.31 6.41
C ARG A 231 9.18 17.38 5.50
N PHE A 232 9.11 17.12 4.20
CA PHE A 232 8.51 18.06 3.25
C PHE A 232 7.01 18.29 3.54
N ILE A 233 6.24 17.23 3.80
CA ILE A 233 4.81 17.39 4.10
C ILE A 233 4.59 18.03 5.47
N GLU A 234 5.47 17.80 6.44
CA GLU A 234 5.42 18.44 7.76
C GLU A 234 5.57 19.96 7.67
N GLU A 235 6.35 20.46 6.72
CA GLU A 235 6.43 21.89 6.43
C GLU A 235 5.20 22.46 5.73
N LYS A 236 4.51 21.66 4.91
CA LYS A 236 3.37 22.10 4.09
C LYS A 236 2.02 21.94 4.78
N GLU A 237 1.84 20.85 5.48
CA GLU A 237 0.59 20.42 6.09
C GLU A 237 0.83 19.88 7.51
N PRO A 238 1.39 20.70 8.45
CA PRO A 238 1.80 20.23 9.78
C PRO A 238 0.66 19.60 10.60
N ASP A 239 -0.59 19.90 10.25
CA ASP A 239 -1.78 19.42 10.92
C ASP A 239 -2.01 17.90 10.81
N PHE A 240 -1.30 17.20 9.93
CA PHE A 240 -1.39 15.74 9.88
C PHE A 240 -0.89 15.09 11.19
N ALA A 241 0.00 15.77 11.90
CA ALA A 241 0.60 15.29 13.13
C ALA A 241 -0.27 15.51 14.40
N ASP A 242 -1.43 16.20 14.26
CA ASP A 242 -2.34 16.51 15.36
C ASP A 242 -3.02 15.27 15.95
#